data_bba1831affdba3cdfb01ba899a924b8e
#
_entry.id   bba1831affdba3cdfb01ba899a924b8e
#
_cell.length_a   1.000
_cell.length_b   1.000
_cell.length_c   1.000
_cell.angle_alpha   90.00
_cell.angle_beta   90.00
_cell.angle_gamma   90.00
#
_symmetry.space_group_name_H-M   'P 1'
#
loop_
_entity.id
_entity.type
_entity.pdbx_description
1 polymer ?
#
loop_
_entity_poly.entity_id
_entity_poly.type
_entity_poly.pdbx_seq_one_letter_code
_entity_poly.pdbx_strand_id
1 'polypeptide(L)'
;HLSSGRQVSLHRGTTSGRISSLLREAGAREIHLRVSAPPFLNPCYYGTDIDSQENLIACCHSSEEIARVIGVDTLGYLPVSALRQLTGSPFCCDACFTGHYPTTVPSGLRKDRFERKLTERKREVWEKQGSPSHE
;
A
#
# COMPACT_ATOMS: atom_id res chain seq x y z
N HIS A 1 -7.23 -5.98 -26.86
CA HIS A 1 -7.27 -6.52 -25.50
C HIS A 1 -5.83 -6.80 -25.06
N LEU A 2 -5.21 -5.86 -24.38
CA LEU A 2 -3.94 -6.09 -23.67
C LEU A 2 -4.30 -6.52 -22.25
N SER A 3 -4.38 -7.82 -22.01
CA SER A 3 -4.46 -8.38 -20.65
C SER A 3 -3.03 -8.49 -20.10
N SER A 4 -2.57 -7.47 -19.41
CA SER A 4 -1.27 -7.51 -18.72
C SER A 4 -1.52 -7.89 -17.26
N GLY A 5 -1.25 -9.14 -16.92
CA GLY A 5 -1.28 -9.64 -15.55
C GLY A 5 -0.08 -9.17 -14.74
N ARG A 6 0.03 -7.86 -14.49
CA ARG A 6 1.08 -7.33 -13.62
C ARG A 6 0.56 -7.19 -12.20
N GLN A 7 1.25 -7.81 -11.24
CA GLN A 7 0.93 -7.69 -9.82
C GLN A 7 1.41 -6.34 -9.30
N VAL A 8 0.50 -5.54 -8.74
CA VAL A 8 0.77 -4.19 -8.24
C VAL A 8 0.26 -4.08 -6.82
N SER A 9 1.11 -3.53 -5.94
CA SER A 9 0.72 -3.21 -4.57
C SER A 9 -0.11 -1.91 -4.53
N LEU A 10 -1.28 -1.95 -3.91
CA LEU A 10 -2.20 -0.81 -3.84
C LEU A 10 -2.22 -0.14 -2.45
N HIS A 11 -1.18 -0.29 -1.64
CA HIS A 11 -1.18 0.25 -0.28
C HIS A 11 -1.28 1.78 -0.25
N ARG A 12 -0.47 2.46 -1.05
CA ARG A 12 -0.38 3.93 -1.12
C ARG A 12 -0.91 4.52 -2.44
N GLY A 13 -1.28 3.69 -3.40
CA GLY A 13 -1.81 4.11 -4.70
C GLY A 13 -0.80 4.70 -5.70
N THR A 14 0.40 5.12 -5.28
CA THR A 14 1.39 5.81 -6.12
C THR A 14 1.85 4.99 -7.31
N THR A 15 2.22 3.73 -7.10
CA THR A 15 2.66 2.82 -8.17
C THR A 15 1.52 2.52 -9.14
N SER A 16 0.31 2.32 -8.64
CA SER A 16 -0.88 2.02 -9.45
C SER A 16 -1.27 3.21 -10.33
N GLY A 17 -1.20 4.43 -9.80
CA GLY A 17 -1.43 5.65 -10.57
C GLY A 17 -0.43 5.82 -11.71
N ARG A 18 0.86 5.55 -11.47
CA ARG A 18 1.87 5.60 -12.52
C ARG A 18 1.64 4.56 -13.62
N ILE A 19 1.23 3.34 -13.25
CA ILE A 19 0.92 2.29 -14.23
C ILE A 19 -0.31 2.66 -15.06
N SER A 20 -1.37 3.20 -14.45
CA SER A 20 -2.56 3.63 -15.19
C SER A 20 -2.23 4.75 -16.18
N SER A 21 -1.41 5.73 -15.79
CA SER A 21 -0.93 6.77 -16.71
C SER A 21 -0.19 6.20 -17.92
N LEU A 22 0.76 5.29 -17.69
CA LEU A 22 1.47 4.62 -18.78
C LEU A 22 0.55 3.82 -19.72
N LEU A 23 -0.47 3.17 -19.16
CA LEU A 23 -1.46 2.44 -19.98
C LEU A 23 -2.31 3.41 -20.82
N ARG A 24 -2.71 4.56 -20.26
CA ARG A 24 -3.43 5.61 -21.02
C ARG A 24 -2.55 6.18 -22.14
N GLU A 25 -1.30 6.50 -21.86
CA GLU A 25 -0.33 6.95 -22.87
C GLU A 25 -0.14 5.92 -23.99
N ALA A 26 -0.18 4.62 -23.65
CA ALA A 26 -0.13 3.54 -24.63
C ALA A 26 -1.45 3.31 -25.38
N GLY A 27 -2.48 4.15 -25.14
CA GLY A 27 -3.75 4.12 -25.88
C GLY A 27 -4.84 3.26 -25.25
N ALA A 28 -4.73 2.86 -23.98
CA ALA A 28 -5.79 2.16 -23.30
C ALA A 28 -7.04 3.05 -23.16
N ARG A 29 -8.18 2.58 -23.66
CA ARG A 29 -9.47 3.29 -23.58
C ARG A 29 -10.12 3.10 -22.22
N GLU A 30 -10.02 1.92 -21.66
CA GLU A 30 -10.56 1.55 -20.36
C GLU A 30 -9.53 0.78 -19.54
N ILE A 31 -9.49 1.03 -18.23
CA ILE A 31 -8.58 0.37 -17.27
C ILE A 31 -9.42 -0.14 -16.11
N HIS A 32 -9.48 -1.45 -15.96
CA HIS A 32 -10.21 -2.12 -14.88
C HIS A 32 -9.22 -2.79 -13.94
N LEU A 33 -9.07 -2.26 -12.72
CA LEU A 33 -8.17 -2.84 -11.72
C LEU A 33 -8.94 -3.83 -10.83
N ARG A 34 -8.37 -5.02 -10.66
CA ARG A 34 -8.88 -6.05 -9.73
C ARG A 34 -7.74 -6.45 -8.81
N VAL A 35 -7.96 -6.23 -7.52
CA VAL A 35 -6.98 -6.53 -6.47
C VAL A 35 -7.33 -7.89 -5.87
N SER A 36 -6.38 -8.83 -5.90
CA SER A 36 -6.53 -10.20 -5.39
C SER A 36 -6.44 -10.30 -3.86
N ALA A 37 -6.66 -9.20 -3.17
CA ALA A 37 -6.70 -9.10 -1.72
C ALA A 37 -7.81 -8.14 -1.29
N PRO A 38 -8.31 -8.25 -0.04
CA PRO A 38 -9.15 -7.22 0.55
C PRO A 38 -8.40 -5.89 0.72
N PRO A 39 -9.10 -4.76 0.92
CA PRO A 39 -8.45 -3.49 1.21
C PRO A 39 -7.70 -3.57 2.55
N PHE A 40 -6.47 -3.06 2.58
CA PHE A 40 -5.71 -2.94 3.82
C PHE A 40 -6.23 -1.76 4.64
N LEU A 41 -6.77 -2.06 5.81
CA LEU A 41 -7.36 -1.09 6.73
C LEU A 41 -6.55 -0.93 8.02
N ASN A 42 -5.63 -1.88 8.27
CA ASN A 42 -4.85 -1.90 9.50
C ASN A 42 -3.39 -2.28 9.21
N PRO A 43 -2.42 -1.76 9.97
CA PRO A 43 -1.02 -2.13 9.84
C PRO A 43 -0.79 -3.61 10.16
N CYS A 44 0.28 -4.19 9.62
CA CYS A 44 0.71 -5.53 10.00
C CYS A 44 1.83 -5.45 11.03
N TYR A 45 1.67 -6.15 12.17
CA TYR A 45 2.67 -6.23 13.24
C TYR A 45 3.48 -7.53 13.23
N TYR A 46 3.22 -8.45 12.27
CA TYR A 46 3.75 -9.80 12.31
C TYR A 46 4.78 -10.14 11.22
N GLY A 47 4.99 -9.33 10.25
CA GLY A 47 6.02 -9.63 9.25
C GLY A 47 5.75 -9.18 7.84
N THR A 48 4.54 -8.70 7.56
CA THR A 48 4.26 -8.06 6.28
C THR A 48 4.49 -6.56 6.42
N ASP A 49 5.16 -5.97 5.44
CA ASP A 49 5.42 -4.53 5.40
C ASP A 49 4.16 -3.76 4.97
N ILE A 50 3.16 -3.74 5.85
CA ILE A 50 1.96 -2.91 5.71
C ILE A 50 2.09 -1.78 6.71
N ASP A 51 2.07 -0.58 6.17
CA ASP A 51 2.34 0.68 6.83
C ASP A 51 1.31 1.07 7.91
N SER A 52 1.60 2.15 8.61
CA SER A 52 0.67 2.80 9.54
C SER A 52 -0.64 3.18 8.84
N GLN A 53 -1.73 3.15 9.58
CA GLN A 53 -3.10 3.34 9.06
C GLN A 53 -3.27 4.65 8.27
N GLU A 54 -2.61 5.71 8.70
CA GLU A 54 -2.59 7.02 8.06
C GLU A 54 -1.98 7.02 6.63
N ASN A 55 -1.18 6.01 6.29
CA ASN A 55 -0.55 5.84 4.98
C ASN A 55 -1.31 4.86 4.07
N LEU A 56 -2.37 4.22 4.59
CA LEU A 56 -3.18 3.27 3.82
C LEU A 56 -4.30 4.01 3.10
N ILE A 57 -4.28 3.99 1.77
CA ILE A 57 -5.26 4.72 0.95
C ILE A 57 -6.70 4.29 1.22
N ALA A 58 -6.93 3.01 1.51
CA ALA A 58 -8.26 2.45 1.76
C ALA A 58 -8.84 2.84 3.14
N CYS A 59 -8.04 3.42 4.05
CA CYS A 59 -8.56 3.93 5.33
C CYS A 59 -9.27 5.27 5.19
N CYS A 60 -8.89 6.07 4.19
CA CYS A 60 -9.35 7.45 4.03
C CYS A 60 -10.27 7.64 2.83
N HIS A 61 -10.32 6.67 1.90
CA HIS A 61 -11.02 6.80 0.62
C HIS A 61 -11.88 5.59 0.30
N SER A 62 -13.04 5.83 -0.31
CA SER A 62 -13.87 4.79 -0.90
C SER A 62 -13.21 4.18 -2.15
N SER A 63 -13.67 3.01 -2.58
CA SER A 63 -13.15 2.36 -3.79
C SER A 63 -13.30 3.24 -5.04
N GLU A 64 -14.37 4.03 -5.14
CA GLU A 64 -14.63 4.95 -6.23
C GLU A 64 -13.68 6.16 -6.19
N GLU A 65 -13.35 6.66 -5.01
CA GLU A 65 -12.38 7.74 -4.84
C GLU A 65 -10.97 7.25 -5.16
N ILE A 66 -10.59 6.05 -4.69
CA ILE A 66 -9.32 5.44 -5.04
C ILE A 66 -9.21 5.23 -6.55
N ALA A 67 -10.26 4.71 -7.20
CA ALA A 67 -10.28 4.53 -8.66
C ALA A 67 -9.99 5.85 -9.40
N ARG A 68 -10.60 6.95 -8.96
CA ARG A 68 -10.35 8.30 -9.50
C ARG A 68 -8.92 8.77 -9.26
N VAL A 69 -8.40 8.60 -8.05
CA VAL A 69 -7.04 9.02 -7.68
C VAL A 69 -5.98 8.28 -8.51
N ILE A 70 -6.15 6.98 -8.73
CA ILE A 70 -5.20 6.17 -9.51
C ILE A 70 -5.47 6.18 -11.03
N GLY A 71 -6.57 6.82 -11.47
CA GLY A 71 -6.87 7.01 -12.91
C GLY A 71 -7.39 5.76 -13.60
N VAL A 72 -8.11 4.88 -12.89
CA VAL A 72 -8.78 3.70 -13.46
C VAL A 72 -10.29 3.89 -13.53
N ASP A 73 -10.94 3.21 -14.47
CA ASP A 73 -12.39 3.30 -14.67
C ASP A 73 -13.16 2.50 -13.62
N THR A 74 -12.63 1.35 -13.22
CA THR A 74 -13.21 0.56 -12.12
C THR A 74 -12.14 -0.06 -11.25
N LEU A 75 -12.40 -0.10 -9.93
CA LEU A 75 -11.60 -0.77 -8.93
C LEU A 75 -12.46 -1.81 -8.20
N GLY A 76 -11.95 -3.02 -8.04
CA GLY A 76 -12.60 -4.06 -7.24
C GLY A 76 -11.58 -4.80 -6.38
N TYR A 77 -11.95 -5.07 -5.14
CA TYR A 77 -11.19 -5.85 -4.17
C TYR A 77 -11.78 -7.24 -3.98
N LEU A 78 -10.94 -8.19 -3.59
CA LEU A 78 -11.39 -9.48 -3.12
C LEU A 78 -12.09 -9.31 -1.76
N PRO A 79 -13.30 -9.84 -1.52
CA PRO A 79 -13.91 -9.80 -0.21
C PRO A 79 -13.19 -10.74 0.78
N VAL A 80 -13.17 -10.37 2.09
CA VAL A 80 -12.52 -11.18 3.14
C VAL A 80 -13.10 -12.61 3.19
N SER A 81 -14.39 -12.76 2.94
CA SER A 81 -15.04 -14.08 2.90
C SER A 81 -14.47 -15.00 1.82
N ALA A 82 -14.20 -14.45 0.63
CA ALA A 82 -13.58 -15.21 -0.46
C ALA A 82 -12.11 -15.56 -0.14
N LEU A 83 -11.38 -14.68 0.53
CA LEU A 83 -10.01 -14.96 0.97
C LEU A 83 -9.97 -16.19 1.88
N ARG A 84 -10.87 -16.25 2.87
CA ARG A 84 -10.97 -17.39 3.79
C ARG A 84 -11.33 -18.70 3.09
N GLN A 85 -12.18 -18.65 2.07
CA GLN A 85 -12.51 -19.82 1.24
C GLN A 85 -11.30 -20.31 0.43
N LEU A 86 -10.55 -19.39 -0.16
CA LEU A 86 -9.38 -19.72 -0.98
C LEU A 86 -8.22 -20.31 -0.18
N THR A 87 -8.02 -19.89 1.06
CA THR A 87 -6.95 -20.42 1.91
C THR A 87 -7.25 -21.82 2.41
N GLY A 88 -8.52 -22.24 2.42
CA GLY A 88 -8.95 -23.55 2.93
C GLY A 88 -8.63 -23.79 4.42
N SER A 89 -8.18 -22.76 5.15
CA SER A 89 -7.77 -22.87 6.54
C SER A 89 -8.45 -21.79 7.38
N PRO A 90 -9.03 -22.15 8.53
CA PRO A 90 -9.55 -21.18 9.49
C PRO A 90 -8.45 -20.43 10.25
N PHE A 91 -7.19 -20.84 10.11
CA PHE A 91 -6.05 -20.30 10.86
C PHE A 91 -5.22 -19.28 10.07
N CYS A 92 -5.74 -18.70 9.02
CA CYS A 92 -5.05 -17.61 8.32
C CYS A 92 -5.25 -16.28 9.06
N CYS A 93 -4.16 -15.52 9.21
CA CYS A 93 -4.24 -14.18 9.78
C CYS A 93 -4.81 -13.22 8.73
N ASP A 94 -5.89 -12.54 9.08
CA ASP A 94 -6.57 -11.51 8.29
C ASP A 94 -6.62 -10.14 9.00
N ALA A 95 -5.78 -9.94 10.01
CA ALA A 95 -5.80 -8.77 10.89
C ALA A 95 -5.61 -7.43 10.15
N CYS A 96 -4.79 -7.39 9.11
CA CYS A 96 -4.60 -6.18 8.30
C CYS A 96 -5.86 -5.77 7.52
N PHE A 97 -6.81 -6.68 7.30
CA PHE A 97 -8.09 -6.41 6.66
C PHE A 97 -9.21 -6.17 7.67
N THR A 98 -9.21 -6.88 8.81
CA THR A 98 -10.33 -6.92 9.76
C THR A 98 -10.07 -6.16 11.06
N GLY A 99 -8.81 -5.91 11.42
CA GLY A 99 -8.40 -5.35 12.71
C GLY A 99 -8.39 -6.36 13.87
N HIS A 100 -8.71 -7.65 13.61
CA HIS A 100 -8.69 -8.68 14.64
C HIS A 100 -7.30 -9.34 14.69
N TYR A 101 -6.48 -8.90 15.61
CA TYR A 101 -5.13 -9.42 15.80
C TYR A 101 -5.13 -10.67 16.68
N PRO A 102 -4.35 -11.73 16.34
CA PRO A 102 -4.29 -12.97 17.12
C PRO A 102 -3.60 -12.81 18.48
N THR A 103 -2.85 -11.72 18.68
CA THR A 103 -2.21 -11.37 19.95
C THR A 103 -2.47 -9.92 20.30
N THR A 104 -2.28 -9.57 21.56
CA THR A 104 -2.41 -8.17 22.01
C THR A 104 -1.39 -7.30 21.32
N VAL A 105 -1.87 -6.27 20.62
CA VAL A 105 -1.01 -5.24 20.00
C VAL A 105 -0.71 -4.18 21.04
N PRO A 106 0.56 -3.85 21.30
CA PRO A 106 0.92 -2.82 22.25
C PRO A 106 0.35 -1.46 21.83
N SER A 107 -0.35 -0.79 22.75
CA SER A 107 -0.90 0.56 22.51
C SER A 107 0.22 1.57 22.28
N GLY A 108 0.07 2.42 21.29
CA GLY A 108 1.03 3.51 20.98
C GLY A 108 2.24 3.10 20.13
N LEU A 109 2.30 1.88 19.62
CA LEU A 109 3.31 1.49 18.63
C LEU A 109 2.99 2.12 17.27
N ARG A 110 3.79 3.11 16.89
CA ARG A 110 3.86 3.58 15.50
C ARG A 110 4.88 2.71 14.76
N LYS A 111 4.46 2.04 13.70
CA LYS A 111 5.31 1.15 12.91
C LYS A 111 6.45 1.90 12.23
N ASP A 112 6.20 3.12 11.83
CA ASP A 112 7.12 4.05 11.16
C ASP A 112 8.07 4.82 12.11
N ARG A 113 8.02 4.54 13.42
CA ARG A 113 8.78 5.26 14.46
C ARG A 113 10.28 5.38 14.19
N PHE A 114 10.85 4.42 13.49
CA PHE A 114 12.29 4.37 13.17
C PHE A 114 12.58 4.64 11.68
N GLU A 115 11.56 4.87 10.86
CA GLU A 115 11.72 5.17 9.44
C GLU A 115 12.03 6.66 9.26
N ARG A 116 13.30 6.98 8.98
CA ARG A 116 13.71 8.31 8.53
C ARG A 116 13.98 8.27 7.03
N LYS A 117 13.51 9.29 6.30
CA LYS A 117 13.84 9.43 4.87
C LYS A 117 15.36 9.47 4.70
N LEU A 118 15.88 8.71 3.73
CA LEU A 118 17.32 8.67 3.43
C LEU A 118 17.91 10.05 3.12
N THR A 119 17.11 10.96 2.57
CA THR A 119 17.47 12.34 2.30
C THR A 119 17.72 13.15 3.58
N GLU A 120 16.95 12.92 4.64
CA GLU A 120 17.12 13.59 5.94
C GLU A 120 18.38 13.06 6.64
N ARG A 121 18.60 11.75 6.58
CA ARG A 121 19.81 11.12 7.12
C ARG A 121 21.10 11.61 6.44
N LYS A 122 21.09 11.80 5.11
CA LYS A 122 22.22 12.38 4.39
C LYS A 122 22.48 13.84 4.76
N ARG A 123 21.43 14.64 4.99
CA ARG A 123 21.53 16.04 5.38
C ARG A 123 22.16 16.18 6.77
N GLU A 124 21.69 15.41 7.77
CA GLU A 124 22.22 15.42 9.13
C GLU A 124 23.71 15.02 9.18
N VAL A 125 24.12 14.04 8.37
CA VAL A 125 25.53 13.60 8.27
C VAL A 125 26.38 14.66 7.59
N TRP A 126 25.87 15.29 6.55
CA TRP A 126 26.55 16.37 5.83
C TRP A 126 26.76 17.62 6.70
N GLU A 127 25.73 18.02 7.45
CA GLU A 127 25.81 19.16 8.38
C GLU A 127 26.77 18.90 9.54
N LYS A 128 26.89 17.65 10.02
CA LYS A 128 27.80 17.26 11.09
C LYS A 128 29.27 17.12 10.65
N GLN A 129 29.52 16.89 9.36
CA GLN A 129 30.88 16.70 8.83
C GLN A 129 31.53 17.98 8.31
N GLY A 130 30.81 19.12 8.31
CA GLY A 130 31.30 20.38 7.75
C GLY A 130 31.49 20.32 6.23
N SER A 131 31.08 21.32 5.51
CA SER A 131 31.40 21.40 4.08
C SER A 131 32.91 21.37 3.90
N PRO A 132 33.47 20.54 2.99
CA PRO A 132 34.89 20.65 2.68
C PRO A 132 35.12 22.04 2.10
N SER A 133 35.98 22.81 2.78
CA SER A 133 36.49 24.09 2.26
C SER A 133 37.19 23.82 0.93
N HIS A 134 36.65 24.35 -0.14
CA HIS A 134 37.35 24.43 -1.40
C HIS A 134 38.47 25.47 -1.25
N GLU A 135 39.69 25.02 -1.11
CA GLU A 135 40.91 25.74 -1.49
C GLU A 135 41.24 25.45 -2.94
#